data_aa0d3ac4ce4d2dc50a18bd074f6389e6
#
_entry.id   aa0d3ac4ce4d2dc50a18bd074f6389e6
#
_cell.length_a   1.000
_cell.length_b   1.000
_cell.length_c   1.000
_cell.angle_alpha   90.00
_cell.angle_beta   90.00
_cell.angle_gamma   90.00
#
_symmetry.space_group_name_H-M   'P 1'
#
loop_
_entity.id
_entity.type
_entity.pdbx_description
1 polymer ?
#
loop_
_entity_poly.entity_id
_entity_poly.type
_entity_poly.pdbx_seq_one_letter_code
_entity_poly.pdbx_strand_id
1 'polypeptide(L)'
;AMTAKHQARTPSREYMAGAWLVLDGYEDEPAAFGVPNYIGFHARYICGVFEERGIEYRYSTIDDLRLRRRVAQRMGGDSLMPDAEDIEGVVILAGAVVPGKYVRGTPISRKEVDSILPSIPSGRPVLIGGWAVRIWRQDGWTPLRKNLFLSLQDTDATLDCFLTTGQWSHRRRTPEQWSRWAFRGASSRAVTDHPDIIAPNGGPGPLTYEVELYQGCVRYKRGCKFCIEPKKGVPLWRDEEDVIAEVESADNAGIRNVRIGGATDVYTYKADGVVELEYPIPNLEPIANVLHEIRDDERIEVLHVDNANPSIIAENLEPSEQITKTLVNTLTDGAVLSFGLESADPAVHDANWLNCNTEQLMAAIRHVNEYGRERGPRGLPKLLPGLNLIAGLNGETEATYKMNLKLLRAILQEGLMLRRINIRQVEGVGFQEVPKKAFSAFKKEVRATIDTPMLERLLPVGTILRNVWWESSGDRIRLPEQVENPSYRDASRYGRPGITFGRQIGAYPILVGVPYQIPLETMSDVLVTGHGSRSVLWC
;
A
#
# COMPACT_ATOMS: atom_id res chain seq x y z
N ALA A 1 29.16 37.48 -16.17
CA ALA A 1 29.83 36.19 -16.26
C ALA A 1 30.23 35.72 -14.87
N MET A 2 29.38 34.93 -14.23
CA MET A 2 29.75 34.19 -13.03
C MET A 2 29.08 32.79 -13.16
N THR A 3 29.90 31.83 -13.46
CA THR A 3 29.59 30.43 -13.52
C THR A 3 29.40 29.91 -12.10
N ALA A 4 28.16 29.68 -11.69
CA ALA A 4 27.86 28.92 -10.48
C ALA A 4 28.05 27.42 -10.79
N LYS A 5 29.16 26.86 -10.35
CA LYS A 5 29.37 25.42 -10.28
C LYS A 5 28.37 24.83 -9.27
N HIS A 6 27.39 24.10 -9.76
CA HIS A 6 26.64 23.16 -8.94
C HIS A 6 27.59 22.02 -8.52
N GLN A 7 28.12 22.13 -7.33
CA GLN A 7 28.72 20.98 -6.65
C GLN A 7 27.61 20.06 -6.26
N ALA A 8 27.55 18.89 -6.89
CA ALA A 8 26.83 17.76 -6.37
C ALA A 8 27.29 17.53 -4.92
N ARG A 9 26.42 17.72 -3.97
CA ARG A 9 26.64 17.34 -2.58
C ARG A 9 26.64 15.82 -2.52
N THR A 10 27.82 15.24 -2.66
CA THR A 10 28.09 13.91 -2.10
C THR A 10 28.09 14.09 -0.58
N PRO A 11 27.20 13.46 0.17
CA PRO A 11 27.32 13.49 1.63
C PRO A 11 28.50 12.61 2.03
N SER A 12 29.64 13.21 2.30
CA SER A 12 30.66 12.61 3.13
C SER A 12 30.10 12.55 4.56
N ARG A 13 29.37 11.50 4.87
CA ARG A 13 28.99 11.21 6.25
C ARG A 13 30.16 10.48 6.90
N GLU A 14 30.81 11.12 7.86
CA GLU A 14 31.52 10.43 8.92
C GLU A 14 30.53 9.46 9.58
N TYR A 15 30.73 8.18 9.36
CA TYR A 15 29.95 7.13 9.99
C TYR A 15 30.33 7.08 11.47
N MET A 16 29.45 7.56 12.33
CA MET A 16 29.60 7.29 13.76
C MET A 16 29.44 5.79 13.99
N ALA A 17 30.39 5.19 14.67
CA ALA A 17 30.32 3.80 15.13
C ALA A 17 29.09 3.66 16.04
N GLY A 18 28.29 2.60 15.87
CA GLY A 18 27.22 2.28 16.79
C GLY A 18 25.80 2.64 16.34
N ALA A 19 25.49 2.63 15.05
CA ALA A 19 24.13 2.84 14.54
C ALA A 19 23.33 1.54 14.37
N TRP A 20 22.02 1.58 14.63
CA TRP A 20 21.10 0.52 14.22
C TRP A 20 20.80 0.60 12.73
N LEU A 21 20.44 -0.53 12.12
CA LEU A 21 19.92 -0.58 10.75
C LEU A 21 18.43 -0.93 10.76
N VAL A 22 17.61 -0.09 10.16
CA VAL A 22 16.22 -0.41 9.80
C VAL A 22 16.19 -0.82 8.34
N LEU A 23 15.95 -2.09 8.08
CA LEU A 23 15.78 -2.64 6.74
C LEU A 23 14.29 -2.77 6.44
N ASP A 24 13.77 -1.87 5.61
CA ASP A 24 12.38 -1.88 5.15
C ASP A 24 12.21 -2.89 4.01
N GLY A 25 11.60 -4.01 4.33
CA GLY A 25 11.27 -5.07 3.39
C GLY A 25 9.94 -4.88 2.67
N TYR A 26 9.31 -3.70 2.77
CA TYR A 26 8.01 -3.37 2.18
C TYR A 26 6.89 -4.27 2.70
N GLU A 27 6.52 -4.10 3.94
CA GLU A 27 5.38 -4.81 4.50
C GLU A 27 4.08 -4.43 3.76
N ASP A 28 3.39 -5.43 3.23
CA ASP A 28 2.12 -5.31 2.55
C ASP A 28 1.07 -6.07 3.37
N GLU A 29 0.36 -5.36 4.21
CA GLU A 29 -0.81 -5.88 4.94
C GLU A 29 -2.10 -5.69 4.13
N PRO A 30 -3.17 -6.45 4.43
CA PRO A 30 -4.46 -6.27 3.77
C PRO A 30 -5.03 -4.85 3.82
N ALA A 31 -4.74 -4.11 4.89
CA ALA A 31 -5.20 -2.74 5.11
C ALA A 31 -4.09 -1.67 4.96
N ALA A 32 -2.85 -2.07 4.69
CA ALA A 32 -1.71 -1.15 4.59
C ALA A 32 -0.83 -1.49 3.39
N PHE A 33 -0.28 -0.48 2.77
CA PHE A 33 0.58 -0.62 1.60
C PHE A 33 1.98 -0.11 1.90
N GLY A 34 2.99 -0.97 1.85
CA GLY A 34 4.37 -0.61 2.12
C GLY A 34 5.31 -0.77 0.92
N VAL A 35 4.77 -0.95 -0.29
CA VAL A 35 5.53 -1.16 -1.52
C VAL A 35 5.79 0.16 -2.24
N PRO A 36 6.96 0.40 -2.85
CA PRO A 36 7.20 1.61 -3.64
C PRO A 36 6.16 1.80 -4.77
N ASN A 37 5.70 2.99 -4.96
CA ASN A 37 6.08 4.28 -4.36
C ASN A 37 5.27 4.64 -3.09
N TYR A 38 5.01 3.68 -2.22
CA TYR A 38 4.34 3.91 -0.94
C TYR A 38 5.34 3.71 0.19
N ILE A 39 5.22 4.49 1.25
CA ILE A 39 5.86 4.19 2.51
C ILE A 39 4.80 3.83 3.55
N GLY A 40 4.88 2.61 4.05
CA GLY A 40 3.99 2.12 5.10
C GLY A 40 4.31 2.74 6.46
N PHE A 41 3.33 2.71 7.36
CA PHE A 41 3.49 3.30 8.69
C PHE A 41 4.39 2.46 9.62
N HIS A 42 4.50 1.15 9.43
CA HIS A 42 5.31 0.29 10.30
C HIS A 42 6.80 0.67 10.30
N ALA A 43 7.39 0.93 9.12
CA ALA A 43 8.78 1.37 9.02
C ALA A 43 9.01 2.72 9.73
N ARG A 44 8.06 3.63 9.58
CA ARG A 44 8.12 4.95 10.22
C ARG A 44 7.97 4.87 11.74
N TYR A 45 7.08 4.01 12.25
CA TYR A 45 6.93 3.83 13.70
C TYR A 45 8.20 3.26 14.34
N ILE A 46 8.85 2.30 13.66
CA ILE A 46 10.16 1.78 14.10
C ILE A 46 11.19 2.91 14.15
N CYS A 47 11.27 3.74 13.10
CA CYS A 47 12.16 4.91 13.11
C CYS A 47 11.76 5.90 14.20
N GLY A 48 10.46 6.08 14.45
CA GLY A 48 9.94 6.94 15.52
C GLY A 48 10.40 6.52 16.92
N VAL A 49 10.59 5.21 17.17
CA VAL A 49 11.17 4.70 18.43
C VAL A 49 12.61 5.18 18.58
N PHE A 50 13.42 5.08 17.52
CA PHE A 50 14.81 5.55 17.54
C PHE A 50 14.90 7.07 17.72
N GLU A 51 14.08 7.84 17.00
CA GLU A 51 14.00 9.30 17.14
C GLU A 51 13.62 9.72 18.58
N GLU A 52 12.64 9.05 19.18
CA GLU A 52 12.23 9.33 20.57
C GLU A 52 13.36 9.09 21.58
N ARG A 53 14.18 8.08 21.33
CA ARG A 53 15.28 7.69 22.23
C ARG A 53 16.60 8.38 21.93
N GLY A 54 16.69 9.13 20.83
CA GLY A 54 17.96 9.75 20.38
C GLY A 54 19.02 8.70 20.04
N ILE A 55 18.61 7.52 19.57
CA ILE A 55 19.51 6.45 19.15
C ILE A 55 19.79 6.59 17.66
N GLU A 56 21.07 6.58 17.29
CA GLU A 56 21.48 6.64 15.88
C GLU A 56 21.06 5.39 15.13
N TYR A 57 20.48 5.60 13.95
CA TYR A 57 20.05 4.53 13.05
C TYR A 57 20.21 4.95 11.59
N ARG A 58 20.24 3.95 10.73
CA ARG A 58 20.20 4.09 9.26
C ARG A 58 18.92 3.45 8.76
N TYR A 59 18.32 4.05 7.75
CA TYR A 59 17.19 3.49 7.04
C TYR A 59 17.63 3.03 5.66
N SER A 60 17.26 1.83 5.26
CA SER A 60 17.50 1.28 3.92
C SER A 60 16.30 0.46 3.48
N THR A 61 15.95 0.57 2.21
CA THR A 61 14.95 -0.33 1.62
C THR A 61 15.61 -1.63 1.15
N ILE A 62 14.80 -2.66 0.99
CA ILE A 62 15.29 -3.94 0.44
C ILE A 62 15.81 -3.77 -1.00
N ASP A 63 15.26 -2.83 -1.78
CA ASP A 63 15.74 -2.56 -3.13
C ASP A 63 17.10 -1.87 -3.12
N ASP A 64 17.37 -0.97 -2.18
CA ASP A 64 18.71 -0.39 -1.99
C ASP A 64 19.72 -1.48 -1.64
N LEU A 65 19.33 -2.41 -0.78
CA LEU A 65 20.20 -3.54 -0.43
C LEU A 65 20.47 -4.44 -1.64
N ARG A 66 19.43 -4.74 -2.43
CA ARG A 66 19.55 -5.51 -3.68
C ARG A 66 20.48 -4.84 -4.69
N LEU A 67 20.40 -3.52 -4.78
CA LEU A 67 21.27 -2.75 -5.67
C LEU A 67 22.72 -2.80 -5.20
N ARG A 68 23.00 -2.52 -3.92
CA ARG A 68 24.34 -2.55 -3.33
C ARG A 68 24.99 -3.92 -3.47
N ARG A 69 24.26 -4.99 -3.24
CA ARG A 69 24.74 -6.39 -3.41
C ARG A 69 25.22 -6.65 -4.84
N ARG A 70 24.48 -6.18 -5.84
CA ARG A 70 24.84 -6.37 -7.25
C ARG A 70 26.08 -5.58 -7.64
N VAL A 71 26.18 -4.36 -7.17
CA VAL A 71 27.38 -3.52 -7.38
C VAL A 71 28.59 -4.20 -6.74
N ALA A 72 28.49 -4.66 -5.51
CA ALA A 72 29.55 -5.38 -4.82
C ALA A 72 29.98 -6.65 -5.57
N GLN A 73 29.04 -7.47 -6.03
CA GLN A 73 29.34 -8.68 -6.81
C GLN A 73 30.08 -8.37 -8.13
N ARG A 74 29.70 -7.32 -8.84
CA ARG A 74 30.40 -6.88 -10.07
C ARG A 74 31.82 -6.41 -9.80
N MET A 75 32.06 -5.84 -8.62
CA MET A 75 33.38 -5.39 -8.21
C MET A 75 34.24 -6.50 -7.58
N GLY A 76 33.74 -7.77 -7.58
CA GLY A 76 34.45 -8.91 -7.00
C GLY A 76 34.36 -9.00 -5.47
N GLY A 77 33.47 -8.22 -4.87
CA GLY A 77 33.18 -8.26 -3.43
C GLY A 77 32.02 -9.17 -3.09
N ASP A 78 32.06 -9.77 -1.90
CA ASP A 78 31.04 -10.71 -1.41
C ASP A 78 30.17 -10.13 -0.29
N SER A 79 30.26 -8.82 -0.04
CA SER A 79 29.56 -8.19 1.07
C SER A 79 28.07 -8.00 0.77
N LEU A 80 27.25 -8.74 1.48
CA LEU A 80 25.80 -8.63 1.48
C LEU A 80 25.28 -7.38 2.20
N MET A 81 26.08 -6.88 3.13
CA MET A 81 25.80 -5.68 3.91
C MET A 81 27.10 -4.87 4.01
N PRO A 82 27.29 -3.86 3.15
CA PRO A 82 28.38 -2.92 3.35
C PRO A 82 28.23 -2.28 4.74
N ASP A 83 29.34 -2.15 5.45
CA ASP A 83 29.41 -1.52 6.78
C ASP A 83 28.73 -2.31 7.93
N ALA A 84 28.59 -3.64 7.79
CA ALA A 84 27.99 -4.48 8.83
C ALA A 84 28.75 -4.43 10.17
N GLU A 85 30.05 -4.15 10.15
CA GLU A 85 30.87 -4.08 11.36
C GLU A 85 30.49 -2.91 12.27
N ASP A 86 29.96 -1.82 11.68
CA ASP A 86 29.56 -0.61 12.41
C ASP A 86 28.10 -0.63 12.91
N ILE A 87 27.40 -1.75 12.72
CA ILE A 87 25.99 -1.87 13.09
C ILE A 87 25.86 -2.43 14.51
N GLU A 88 25.12 -1.74 15.39
CA GLU A 88 24.82 -2.21 16.74
C GLU A 88 23.67 -3.22 16.80
N GLY A 89 22.73 -3.12 15.89
CA GLY A 89 21.59 -4.02 15.78
C GLY A 89 20.85 -3.82 14.49
N VAL A 90 19.96 -4.75 14.15
CA VAL A 90 19.20 -4.72 12.91
C VAL A 90 17.72 -4.97 13.19
N VAL A 91 16.87 -4.14 12.62
CA VAL A 91 15.43 -4.39 12.53
C VAL A 91 15.08 -4.66 11.08
N ILE A 92 14.52 -5.83 10.80
CA ILE A 92 14.03 -6.20 9.46
C ILE A 92 12.50 -6.20 9.48
N LEU A 93 11.91 -5.39 8.65
CA LEU A 93 10.49 -5.41 8.41
C LEU A 93 10.20 -6.44 7.31
N ALA A 94 9.49 -7.52 7.65
CA ALA A 94 9.23 -8.63 6.74
C ALA A 94 8.13 -8.28 5.74
N GLY A 95 8.35 -8.72 4.51
CA GLY A 95 7.59 -8.31 3.35
C GLY A 95 6.20 -8.92 3.20
N ALA A 96 5.68 -8.79 1.97
CA ALA A 96 4.35 -9.24 1.62
C ALA A 96 4.22 -10.74 1.58
N VAL A 97 3.03 -11.16 1.92
CA VAL A 97 2.61 -12.55 1.85
C VAL A 97 1.70 -12.80 0.66
N VAL A 98 1.04 -11.76 0.17
CA VAL A 98 0.09 -11.87 -0.94
C VAL A 98 0.84 -11.96 -2.26
N PRO A 99 0.64 -13.02 -3.08
CA PRO A 99 1.20 -13.09 -4.41
C PRO A 99 0.66 -11.94 -5.25
N GLY A 100 1.54 -11.12 -5.79
CA GLY A 100 1.17 -9.96 -6.59
C GLY A 100 2.24 -9.58 -7.59
N LYS A 101 1.84 -8.86 -8.61
CA LYS A 101 2.76 -8.17 -9.50
C LYS A 101 2.89 -6.73 -9.01
N TYR A 102 4.06 -6.42 -8.52
CA TYR A 102 4.40 -5.07 -8.12
C TYR A 102 5.03 -4.34 -9.31
N VAL A 103 4.60 -3.13 -9.54
CA VAL A 103 5.12 -2.32 -10.66
C VAL A 103 6.57 -1.94 -10.38
N ARG A 104 6.89 -1.69 -9.12
CA ARG A 104 8.21 -1.29 -8.67
C ARG A 104 8.44 -1.84 -7.26
N GLY A 105 9.62 -2.38 -7.04
CA GLY A 105 9.95 -3.06 -5.79
C GLY A 105 9.20 -4.37 -5.59
N THR A 106 9.77 -5.24 -4.83
CA THR A 106 9.16 -6.50 -4.41
C THR A 106 9.42 -6.70 -2.93
N PRO A 107 8.39 -6.99 -2.13
CA PRO A 107 8.59 -7.25 -0.71
C PRO A 107 9.67 -8.31 -0.46
N ILE A 108 10.40 -8.16 0.64
CA ILE A 108 11.46 -9.08 1.03
C ILE A 108 10.90 -10.49 1.19
N SER A 109 11.58 -11.47 0.63
CA SER A 109 11.24 -12.87 0.77
C SER A 109 11.97 -13.52 1.93
N ARG A 110 11.43 -14.65 2.43
CA ARG A 110 12.08 -15.49 3.43
C ARG A 110 13.51 -15.88 3.01
N LYS A 111 13.71 -16.25 1.74
CA LYS A 111 15.03 -16.62 1.21
C LYS A 111 16.03 -15.46 1.27
N GLU A 112 15.58 -14.24 1.03
CA GLU A 112 16.44 -13.07 1.16
C GLU A 112 16.81 -12.81 2.62
N VAL A 113 15.86 -12.93 3.55
CA VAL A 113 16.15 -12.84 4.99
C VAL A 113 17.20 -13.89 5.39
N ASP A 114 16.98 -15.15 5.01
CA ASP A 114 17.94 -16.25 5.29
C ASP A 114 19.33 -15.97 4.70
N SER A 115 19.41 -15.26 3.58
CA SER A 115 20.69 -14.88 2.95
C SER A 115 21.36 -13.67 3.59
N ILE A 116 20.58 -12.79 4.23
CA ILE A 116 21.08 -11.57 4.91
C ILE A 116 21.61 -11.89 6.31
N LEU A 117 20.94 -12.76 7.05
CA LEU A 117 21.27 -13.05 8.44
C LEU A 117 22.74 -13.44 8.68
N PRO A 118 23.39 -14.26 7.85
CA PRO A 118 24.81 -14.60 8.03
C PRO A 118 25.77 -13.41 7.88
N SER A 119 25.38 -12.36 7.16
CA SER A 119 26.22 -11.16 6.98
C SER A 119 26.17 -10.20 8.16
N ILE A 120 25.25 -10.38 9.08
CA ILE A 120 25.18 -9.57 10.31
C ILE A 120 26.09 -10.22 11.36
N PRO A 121 27.01 -9.47 12.02
CA PRO A 121 27.88 -10.01 13.02
C PRO A 121 27.14 -10.78 14.13
N SER A 122 27.64 -11.93 14.54
CA SER A 122 26.91 -12.91 15.37
C SER A 122 26.46 -12.37 16.74
N GLY A 123 27.19 -11.40 17.30
CA GLY A 123 26.88 -10.77 18.59
C GLY A 123 25.80 -9.70 18.54
N ARG A 124 25.40 -9.26 17.34
CA ARG A 124 24.45 -8.16 17.21
C ARG A 124 23.00 -8.62 17.32
N PRO A 125 22.13 -7.89 18.06
CA PRO A 125 20.70 -8.20 18.15
C PRO A 125 20.02 -7.99 16.80
N VAL A 126 19.10 -8.89 16.47
CA VAL A 126 18.27 -8.82 15.26
C VAL A 126 16.81 -8.98 15.64
N LEU A 127 16.00 -8.02 15.24
CA LEU A 127 14.55 -8.09 15.35
C LEU A 127 13.97 -8.24 13.94
N ILE A 128 13.12 -9.25 13.75
CA ILE A 128 12.35 -9.40 12.51
C ILE A 128 10.89 -9.32 12.87
N GLY A 129 10.18 -8.39 12.25
CA GLY A 129 8.74 -8.20 12.44
C GLY A 129 8.02 -8.02 11.12
N GLY A 130 6.74 -7.78 11.19
CA GLY A 130 5.86 -7.62 10.05
C GLY A 130 4.95 -8.81 9.82
N TRP A 131 3.98 -8.62 8.93
CA TRP A 131 2.92 -9.59 8.67
C TRP A 131 3.43 -10.95 8.19
N ALA A 132 4.44 -10.96 7.34
CA ALA A 132 5.00 -12.17 6.76
C ALA A 132 5.59 -13.14 7.81
N VAL A 133 6.12 -12.62 8.91
CA VAL A 133 6.74 -13.43 9.98
C VAL A 133 5.75 -14.46 10.54
N ARG A 134 4.50 -14.09 10.72
CA ARG A 134 3.47 -15.00 11.26
C ARG A 134 3.25 -16.20 10.35
N ILE A 135 3.17 -15.96 9.05
CA ILE A 135 2.96 -17.01 8.06
C ILE A 135 4.19 -17.88 7.90
N TRP A 136 5.37 -17.27 7.82
CA TRP A 136 6.62 -18.03 7.74
C TRP A 136 6.81 -18.94 8.95
N ARG A 137 6.39 -18.49 10.13
CA ARG A 137 6.38 -19.30 11.35
C ARG A 137 5.39 -20.47 11.27
N GLN A 138 4.20 -20.23 10.76
CA GLN A 138 3.20 -21.29 10.53
C GLN A 138 3.68 -22.34 9.54
N ASP A 139 4.47 -21.91 8.53
CA ASP A 139 5.13 -22.79 7.56
C ASP A 139 6.42 -23.48 8.12
N GLY A 140 6.67 -23.36 9.40
CA GLY A 140 7.80 -24.01 10.07
C GLY A 140 9.14 -23.29 9.95
N TRP A 141 9.17 -22.03 9.51
CA TRP A 141 10.41 -21.26 9.43
C TRP A 141 10.98 -20.97 10.83
N THR A 142 12.21 -21.42 11.06
CA THR A 142 12.96 -21.19 12.29
C THR A 142 14.38 -20.78 11.92
N PRO A 143 14.67 -19.46 11.87
CA PRO A 143 16.01 -19.00 11.54
C PRO A 143 17.01 -19.39 12.65
N LEU A 144 18.12 -19.96 12.24
CA LEU A 144 19.18 -20.43 13.14
C LEU A 144 20.15 -19.28 13.43
N ARG A 145 19.82 -18.45 14.42
CA ARG A 145 20.71 -17.38 14.87
C ARG A 145 20.54 -17.10 16.36
N LYS A 146 21.63 -16.94 17.06
CA LYS A 146 21.65 -16.37 18.42
C LYS A 146 21.32 -14.86 18.33
N ASN A 147 20.72 -14.31 19.38
CA ASN A 147 20.34 -12.89 19.48
C ASN A 147 19.34 -12.43 18.37
N LEU A 148 18.50 -13.33 17.90
CA LEU A 148 17.43 -13.03 16.97
C LEU A 148 16.07 -13.19 17.66
N PHE A 149 15.19 -12.23 17.44
CA PHE A 149 13.81 -12.27 17.92
C PHE A 149 12.83 -12.06 16.78
N LEU A 150 11.79 -12.88 16.73
CA LEU A 150 10.69 -12.76 15.77
C LEU A 150 9.50 -12.11 16.46
N SER A 151 9.21 -10.87 16.12
CA SER A 151 8.03 -10.19 16.66
C SER A 151 6.74 -10.73 16.04
N LEU A 152 5.82 -11.16 16.90
CA LEU A 152 4.47 -11.59 16.51
C LEU A 152 3.39 -10.59 16.92
N GLN A 153 3.80 -9.47 17.49
CA GLN A 153 2.97 -8.33 17.85
C GLN A 153 3.52 -7.05 17.18
N ASP A 154 3.40 -5.90 17.83
CA ASP A 154 3.89 -4.66 17.27
C ASP A 154 5.42 -4.61 17.33
N THR A 155 6.04 -4.52 16.17
CA THR A 155 7.51 -4.59 16.03
C THR A 155 8.19 -3.39 16.71
N ASP A 156 7.60 -2.22 16.60
CA ASP A 156 8.03 -0.98 17.25
C ASP A 156 7.98 -1.09 18.79
N ALA A 157 6.89 -1.58 19.36
CA ALA A 157 6.76 -1.77 20.80
C ALA A 157 7.70 -2.89 21.33
N THR A 158 7.91 -3.93 20.54
CA THR A 158 8.88 -4.98 20.84
C THR A 158 10.32 -4.44 20.86
N LEU A 159 10.66 -3.58 19.89
CA LEU A 159 11.94 -2.86 19.84
C LEU A 159 12.12 -1.96 21.06
N ASP A 160 11.11 -1.15 21.37
CA ASP A 160 11.12 -0.23 22.52
C ASP A 160 11.36 -0.97 23.85
N CYS A 161 10.72 -2.13 24.02
CA CYS A 161 10.93 -3.00 25.17
C CYS A 161 12.40 -3.47 25.26
N PHE A 162 12.98 -3.92 24.15
CA PHE A 162 14.37 -4.35 24.12
C PHE A 162 15.34 -3.21 24.42
N LEU A 163 15.14 -2.06 23.82
CA LEU A 163 15.99 -0.88 24.05
C LEU A 163 15.91 -0.37 25.51
N THR A 164 14.79 -0.65 26.19
CA THR A 164 14.60 -0.29 27.60
C THR A 164 15.21 -1.31 28.55
N THR A 165 15.01 -2.60 28.27
CA THR A 165 15.28 -3.68 29.25
C THR A 165 16.45 -4.57 28.89
N GLY A 166 16.95 -4.49 27.66
CA GLY A 166 17.94 -5.43 27.11
C GLY A 166 17.39 -6.82 26.82
N GLN A 167 16.09 -7.03 26.97
CA GLN A 167 15.44 -8.32 26.77
C GLN A 167 14.29 -8.24 25.76
N TRP A 168 14.22 -9.23 24.89
CA TRP A 168 13.14 -9.35 23.93
C TRP A 168 11.84 -9.86 24.58
N SER A 169 10.74 -9.15 24.30
CA SER A 169 9.40 -9.57 24.68
C SER A 169 8.40 -9.04 23.68
N HIS A 170 7.43 -9.89 23.28
CA HIS A 170 6.31 -9.42 22.47
C HIS A 170 5.53 -8.32 23.18
N ARG A 171 5.31 -7.22 22.49
CA ARG A 171 4.58 -6.06 23.02
C ARG A 171 3.59 -5.52 21.99
N ARG A 172 2.50 -4.96 22.52
CA ARG A 172 1.64 -4.06 21.78
C ARG A 172 1.93 -2.63 22.21
N ARG A 173 1.89 -1.72 21.25
CA ARG A 173 2.03 -0.29 21.56
C ARG A 173 0.81 0.23 22.32
N THR A 174 1.03 1.16 23.23
CA THR A 174 -0.04 1.92 23.85
C THR A 174 -0.53 3.03 22.89
N PRO A 175 -1.74 3.61 23.12
CA PRO A 175 -2.18 4.77 22.34
C PRO A 175 -1.19 5.94 22.36
N GLU A 176 -0.58 6.20 23.53
CA GLU A 176 0.41 7.28 23.69
C GLU A 176 1.71 7.00 22.92
N GLN A 177 2.18 5.75 22.92
CA GLN A 177 3.34 5.34 22.11
C GLN A 177 3.01 5.49 20.62
N TRP A 178 1.80 5.10 20.22
CA TRP A 178 1.36 5.23 18.84
C TRP A 178 1.42 6.67 18.34
N SER A 179 0.80 7.60 19.09
CA SER A 179 0.84 9.04 18.79
C SER A 179 2.27 9.56 18.64
N ARG A 180 3.14 9.27 19.63
CA ARG A 180 4.51 9.79 19.64
C ARG A 180 5.35 9.22 18.49
N TRP A 181 5.27 7.91 18.26
CA TRP A 181 6.09 7.27 17.20
C TRP A 181 5.58 7.60 15.81
N ALA A 182 4.27 7.74 15.62
CA ALA A 182 3.70 8.20 14.37
C ALA A 182 4.19 9.62 14.02
N PHE A 183 4.09 10.54 14.97
CA PHE A 183 4.55 11.92 14.79
C PHE A 183 6.05 12.02 14.51
N ARG A 184 6.89 11.35 15.32
CA ARG A 184 8.35 11.37 15.14
C ARG A 184 8.78 10.63 13.89
N GLY A 185 8.12 9.55 13.57
CA GLY A 185 8.38 8.75 12.36
C GLY A 185 8.06 9.50 11.07
N ALA A 186 7.15 10.46 11.11
CA ALA A 186 6.71 11.22 9.94
C ALA A 186 7.81 12.11 9.33
N SER A 187 8.76 12.55 10.13
CA SER A 187 9.94 13.31 9.68
C SER A 187 11.26 12.55 9.88
N SER A 188 11.20 11.26 10.13
CA SER A 188 12.34 10.38 10.31
C SER A 188 13.08 10.09 9.00
N ARG A 189 14.23 9.41 9.12
CA ARG A 189 15.01 8.98 7.95
C ARG A 189 14.25 8.04 7.01
N ALA A 190 13.23 7.33 7.48
CA ALA A 190 12.36 6.54 6.62
C ALA A 190 11.66 7.41 5.55
N VAL A 191 11.41 8.67 5.86
CA VAL A 191 10.82 9.66 4.94
C VAL A 191 11.90 10.49 4.26
N THR A 192 12.78 11.13 5.01
CA THR A 192 13.75 12.10 4.46
C THR A 192 14.82 11.45 3.59
N ASP A 193 15.21 10.21 3.87
CA ASP A 193 16.21 9.46 3.11
C ASP A 193 15.56 8.50 2.08
N HIS A 194 14.22 8.49 1.97
CA HIS A 194 13.53 7.63 1.01
C HIS A 194 13.87 8.03 -0.44
N PRO A 195 14.20 7.06 -1.32
CA PRO A 195 14.64 7.36 -2.69
C PRO A 195 13.59 8.07 -3.54
N ASP A 196 12.31 7.98 -3.17
CA ASP A 196 11.19 8.57 -3.91
C ASP A 196 10.66 9.87 -3.30
N ILE A 197 11.33 10.44 -2.30
CA ILE A 197 10.88 11.70 -1.67
C ILE A 197 11.09 12.91 -2.57
N ILE A 198 12.18 12.92 -3.33
CA ILE A 198 12.56 14.02 -4.22
C ILE A 198 12.83 13.45 -5.61
N ALA A 199 12.28 14.10 -6.64
CA ALA A 199 12.59 13.81 -8.03
C ALA A 199 13.99 14.29 -8.42
N PRO A 200 14.62 13.73 -9.48
CA PRO A 200 15.96 14.13 -9.92
C PRO A 200 16.12 15.60 -10.27
N ASN A 201 15.03 16.27 -10.67
CA ASN A 201 15.01 17.70 -10.94
C ASN A 201 14.91 18.58 -9.68
N GLY A 202 14.88 17.97 -8.49
CA GLY A 202 14.72 18.65 -7.20
C GLY A 202 13.27 18.96 -6.80
N GLY A 203 12.30 18.62 -7.64
CA GLY A 203 10.88 18.73 -7.33
C GLY A 203 10.36 17.58 -6.47
N PRO A 204 9.06 17.57 -6.14
CA PRO A 204 8.45 16.49 -5.39
C PRO A 204 8.58 15.15 -6.10
N GLY A 205 8.95 14.10 -5.36
CA GLY A 205 8.97 12.73 -5.85
C GLY A 205 7.58 12.06 -5.77
N PRO A 206 7.47 10.83 -6.28
CA PRO A 206 6.19 10.11 -6.33
C PRO A 206 5.83 9.41 -5.02
N LEU A 207 6.59 9.60 -3.95
CA LEU A 207 6.36 8.90 -2.68
C LEU A 207 4.98 9.21 -2.12
N THR A 208 4.20 8.17 -1.88
CA THR A 208 2.91 8.25 -1.23
C THR A 208 3.03 7.80 0.23
N TYR A 209 2.62 8.67 1.14
CA TYR A 209 2.67 8.48 2.57
C TYR A 209 1.38 7.83 3.06
N GLU A 210 1.50 6.62 3.61
CA GLU A 210 0.38 5.87 4.15
C GLU A 210 0.08 6.31 5.58
N VAL A 211 -1.19 6.63 5.87
CA VAL A 211 -1.65 7.05 7.21
C VAL A 211 -2.59 6.01 7.78
N GLU A 212 -2.40 5.71 9.05
CA GLU A 212 -3.26 4.80 9.82
C GLU A 212 -4.22 5.61 10.70
N LEU A 213 -5.54 5.37 10.55
CA LEU A 213 -6.57 5.99 11.39
C LEU A 213 -6.90 5.14 12.62
N TYR A 214 -6.95 3.82 12.44
CA TYR A 214 -7.29 2.88 13.50
C TYR A 214 -6.89 1.45 13.15
N GLN A 215 -6.81 0.62 14.16
CA GLN A 215 -6.61 -0.83 14.05
C GLN A 215 -7.85 -1.59 14.48
N GLY A 216 -8.03 -2.79 13.95
CA GLY A 216 -9.16 -3.62 14.25
C GLY A 216 -10.31 -3.44 13.26
N CYS A 217 -11.42 -4.11 13.52
CA CYS A 217 -12.57 -4.12 12.63
C CYS A 217 -13.87 -4.07 13.44
N VAL A 218 -14.85 -3.31 12.97
CA VAL A 218 -16.18 -3.27 13.60
C VAL A 218 -16.85 -4.65 13.65
N ARG A 219 -16.42 -5.56 12.77
CA ARG A 219 -16.86 -6.97 12.77
C ARG A 219 -15.99 -7.90 13.64
N TYR A 220 -15.33 -7.40 14.67
CA TYR A 220 -14.41 -8.17 15.52
C TYR A 220 -15.06 -9.42 16.18
N LYS A 221 -16.36 -9.42 16.40
CA LYS A 221 -17.10 -10.57 16.96
C LYS A 221 -17.27 -11.71 15.95
N ARG A 222 -17.47 -11.39 14.66
CA ARG A 222 -17.70 -12.35 13.59
C ARG A 222 -17.11 -11.81 12.26
N GLY A 223 -15.82 -11.63 12.23
CA GLY A 223 -15.12 -11.13 11.05
C GLY A 223 -14.85 -12.19 10.00
N CYS A 224 -14.51 -11.74 8.79
CA CYS A 224 -14.14 -12.61 7.68
C CYS A 224 -13.00 -13.56 8.07
N LYS A 225 -13.16 -14.86 7.80
CA LYS A 225 -12.21 -15.89 8.27
C LYS A 225 -10.79 -15.73 7.70
N PHE A 226 -10.66 -15.15 6.52
CA PHE A 226 -9.37 -14.92 5.88
C PHE A 226 -8.66 -13.66 6.41
N CYS A 227 -9.39 -12.74 7.05
CA CYS A 227 -8.88 -11.43 7.41
C CYS A 227 -8.25 -11.41 8.81
N ILE A 228 -7.18 -10.63 8.96
CA ILE A 228 -6.52 -10.44 10.24
C ILE A 228 -7.18 -9.35 11.08
N GLU A 229 -7.75 -8.33 10.46
CA GLU A 229 -8.21 -7.13 11.17
C GLU A 229 -9.24 -7.44 12.27
N PRO A 230 -10.24 -8.31 12.05
CA PRO A 230 -11.13 -8.72 13.14
C PRO A 230 -10.41 -9.39 14.32
N LYS A 231 -9.28 -10.05 14.05
CA LYS A 231 -8.49 -10.73 15.09
C LYS A 231 -7.70 -9.76 15.98
N LYS A 232 -7.51 -8.52 15.52
CA LYS A 232 -6.94 -7.44 16.34
C LYS A 232 -7.91 -6.94 17.41
N GLY A 233 -9.20 -7.26 17.31
CA GLY A 233 -10.22 -6.93 18.27
C GLY A 233 -11.10 -5.74 17.91
N VAL A 234 -11.75 -5.16 18.91
CA VAL A 234 -12.54 -3.95 18.76
C VAL A 234 -11.65 -2.80 18.24
N PRO A 235 -12.16 -1.94 17.36
CA PRO A 235 -11.37 -0.84 16.83
C PRO A 235 -10.73 0.02 17.91
N LEU A 236 -9.43 0.26 17.75
CA LEU A 236 -8.67 1.21 18.55
C LEU A 236 -8.39 2.44 17.70
N TRP A 237 -9.05 3.54 18.02
CA TRP A 237 -9.00 4.78 17.28
C TRP A 237 -7.78 5.63 17.63
N ARG A 238 -7.23 6.32 16.64
CA ARG A 238 -6.33 7.47 16.87
C ARG A 238 -7.16 8.74 16.94
N ASP A 239 -6.69 9.70 17.70
CA ASP A 239 -7.32 11.03 17.75
C ASP A 239 -7.01 11.83 16.48
N GLU A 240 -7.95 12.68 16.05
CA GLU A 240 -7.85 13.47 14.84
C GLU A 240 -6.61 14.38 14.87
N GLU A 241 -6.37 15.03 16.00
CA GLU A 241 -5.24 15.94 16.19
C GLU A 241 -3.90 15.22 16.01
N ASP A 242 -3.80 13.97 16.46
CA ASP A 242 -2.58 13.17 16.31
C ASP A 242 -2.34 12.77 14.83
N VAL A 243 -3.41 12.45 14.11
CA VAL A 243 -3.34 12.14 12.68
C VAL A 243 -2.95 13.38 11.88
N ILE A 244 -3.56 14.51 12.15
CA ILE A 244 -3.28 15.79 11.50
C ILE A 244 -1.83 16.21 11.77
N ALA A 245 -1.38 16.17 13.01
CA ALA A 245 0.00 16.51 13.39
C ALA A 245 1.03 15.60 12.71
N GLU A 246 0.73 14.30 12.56
CA GLU A 246 1.57 13.38 11.81
C GLU A 246 1.71 13.80 10.34
N VAL A 247 0.61 14.13 9.67
CA VAL A 247 0.61 14.54 8.26
C VAL A 247 1.34 15.88 8.07
N GLU A 248 1.14 16.85 8.96
CA GLU A 248 1.88 18.12 8.95
C GLU A 248 3.39 17.90 9.11
N SER A 249 3.79 16.99 10.01
CA SER A 249 5.21 16.62 10.18
C SER A 249 5.77 15.98 8.90
N ALA A 250 5.02 15.11 8.24
CA ALA A 250 5.40 14.48 6.98
C ALA A 250 5.51 15.50 5.83
N ASP A 251 4.56 16.44 5.72
CA ASP A 251 4.59 17.50 4.74
C ASP A 251 5.82 18.41 4.91
N ASN A 252 6.14 18.78 6.14
CA ASN A 252 7.36 19.53 6.45
C ASN A 252 8.64 18.75 6.10
N ALA A 253 8.60 17.44 6.09
CA ALA A 253 9.70 16.56 5.65
C ALA A 253 9.76 16.36 4.12
N GLY A 254 8.79 16.89 3.36
CA GLY A 254 8.77 16.84 1.90
C GLY A 254 7.71 15.95 1.26
N ILE A 255 6.83 15.33 2.04
CA ILE A 255 5.70 14.55 1.51
C ILE A 255 4.70 15.49 0.80
N ARG A 256 4.22 15.04 -0.36
CA ARG A 256 3.20 15.74 -1.17
C ARG A 256 2.00 14.86 -1.49
N ASN A 257 2.13 13.55 -1.28
CA ASN A 257 1.08 12.60 -1.61
C ASN A 257 0.74 11.79 -0.37
N VAL A 258 -0.52 11.82 0.02
CA VAL A 258 -1.04 11.17 1.24
C VAL A 258 -2.14 10.18 0.87
N ARG A 259 -2.10 9.01 1.47
CA ARG A 259 -3.16 8.01 1.40
C ARG A 259 -3.55 7.59 2.81
N ILE A 260 -4.83 7.74 3.13
CA ILE A 260 -5.40 7.26 4.39
C ILE A 260 -5.90 5.82 4.15
N GLY A 261 -4.98 4.86 4.19
CA GLY A 261 -5.26 3.46 3.87
C GLY A 261 -5.20 2.53 5.07
N GLY A 262 -4.60 2.94 6.18
CA GLY A 262 -4.54 2.17 7.42
C GLY A 262 -5.84 2.25 8.21
N ALA A 263 -6.91 1.71 7.64
CA ALA A 263 -8.22 1.55 8.25
C ALA A 263 -8.98 0.44 7.50
N THR A 264 -9.79 -0.33 8.20
CA THR A 264 -10.64 -1.33 7.53
C THR A 264 -11.81 -0.72 6.79
N ASP A 265 -12.21 0.47 7.20
CA ASP A 265 -13.34 1.20 6.61
C ASP A 265 -13.30 2.68 7.03
N VAL A 266 -13.20 3.56 6.06
CA VAL A 266 -13.17 5.01 6.30
C VAL A 266 -14.50 5.53 6.87
N TYR A 267 -15.63 4.88 6.58
CA TYR A 267 -16.94 5.26 7.10
C TYR A 267 -17.15 4.92 8.58
N THR A 268 -16.36 4.01 9.12
CA THR A 268 -16.49 3.59 10.53
C THR A 268 -15.45 4.20 11.46
N TYR A 269 -14.65 5.15 10.99
CA TYR A 269 -13.74 5.88 11.86
C TYR A 269 -14.53 6.62 12.95
N LYS A 270 -14.35 6.20 14.22
CA LYS A 270 -15.11 6.69 15.39
C LYS A 270 -16.64 6.64 15.20
N ALA A 271 -17.12 5.58 14.52
CA ALA A 271 -18.55 5.36 14.32
C ALA A 271 -19.27 5.08 15.64
N ASP A 272 -20.57 5.40 15.68
CA ASP A 272 -21.41 5.19 16.84
C ASP A 272 -21.95 3.75 16.90
N GLY A 273 -22.03 3.18 18.09
CA GLY A 273 -22.64 1.86 18.32
C GLY A 273 -21.79 0.65 17.87
N VAL A 274 -20.46 0.81 17.83
CA VAL A 274 -19.53 -0.27 17.39
C VAL A 274 -19.65 -1.55 18.21
N VAL A 275 -20.02 -1.46 19.48
CA VAL A 275 -20.19 -2.62 20.36
C VAL A 275 -21.61 -3.17 20.31
N GLU A 276 -22.60 -2.32 20.12
CA GLU A 276 -24.03 -2.63 20.22
C GLU A 276 -24.68 -3.04 18.89
N LEU A 277 -24.25 -2.41 17.79
CA LEU A 277 -24.88 -2.54 16.48
C LEU A 277 -24.10 -3.49 15.56
N GLU A 278 -24.81 -4.24 14.74
CA GLU A 278 -24.20 -5.02 13.65
C GLU A 278 -23.62 -4.11 12.57
N TYR A 279 -24.29 -3.01 12.28
CA TYR A 279 -23.87 -1.98 11.35
C TYR A 279 -23.75 -0.64 12.10
N PRO A 280 -22.57 -0.34 12.67
CA PRO A 280 -22.33 0.93 13.36
C PRO A 280 -22.69 2.13 12.48
N ILE A 281 -23.16 3.20 13.12
CA ILE A 281 -23.61 4.40 12.42
C ILE A 281 -22.40 5.28 12.09
N PRO A 282 -22.15 5.58 10.81
CA PRO A 282 -21.08 6.49 10.40
C PRO A 282 -21.16 7.84 11.09
N ASN A 283 -20.02 8.33 11.58
CA ASN A 283 -19.89 9.63 12.23
C ASN A 283 -19.09 10.58 11.33
N LEU A 284 -19.75 11.64 10.85
CA LEU A 284 -19.15 12.59 9.92
C LEU A 284 -17.99 13.38 10.53
N GLU A 285 -18.17 13.88 11.76
CA GLU A 285 -17.30 14.90 12.35
C GLU A 285 -15.82 14.49 12.37
N PRO A 286 -15.41 13.31 12.88
CA PRO A 286 -14.00 12.97 12.97
C PRO A 286 -13.31 12.87 11.60
N ILE A 287 -13.94 12.18 10.65
CA ILE A 287 -13.32 12.00 9.33
C ILE A 287 -13.32 13.30 8.52
N ALA A 288 -14.37 14.11 8.64
CA ALA A 288 -14.44 15.41 7.98
C ALA A 288 -13.35 16.35 8.51
N ASN A 289 -13.12 16.39 9.82
CA ASN A 289 -12.05 17.17 10.43
C ASN A 289 -10.68 16.79 9.86
N VAL A 290 -10.33 15.50 9.87
CA VAL A 290 -9.04 15.02 9.33
C VAL A 290 -8.90 15.38 7.85
N LEU A 291 -9.93 15.15 7.03
CA LEU A 291 -9.84 15.37 5.59
C LEU A 291 -9.74 16.85 5.24
N HIS A 292 -10.50 17.73 5.92
CA HIS A 292 -10.44 19.16 5.67
C HIS A 292 -9.10 19.76 6.08
N GLU A 293 -8.60 19.45 7.26
CA GLU A 293 -7.30 19.94 7.75
C GLU A 293 -6.15 19.51 6.80
N ILE A 294 -6.15 18.27 6.34
CA ILE A 294 -5.13 17.82 5.38
C ILE A 294 -5.31 18.51 4.02
N ARG A 295 -6.54 18.71 3.55
CA ARG A 295 -6.79 19.31 2.24
C ARG A 295 -6.54 20.82 2.23
N ASP A 296 -6.66 21.49 3.37
CA ASP A 296 -6.36 22.92 3.50
C ASP A 296 -4.87 23.22 3.35
N ASP A 297 -4.00 22.22 3.49
CA ASP A 297 -2.59 22.35 3.13
C ASP A 297 -2.41 22.28 1.60
N GLU A 298 -2.18 23.46 0.99
CA GLU A 298 -2.00 23.59 -0.46
C GLU A 298 -0.78 22.83 -1.01
N ARG A 299 0.17 22.42 -0.15
CA ARG A 299 1.36 21.65 -0.54
C ARG A 299 1.02 20.18 -0.80
N ILE A 300 -0.06 19.66 -0.21
CA ILE A 300 -0.51 18.29 -0.46
C ILE A 300 -1.15 18.20 -1.84
N GLU A 301 -0.49 17.53 -2.76
CA GLU A 301 -0.94 17.38 -4.14
C GLU A 301 -1.98 16.26 -4.30
N VAL A 302 -1.75 15.12 -3.65
CA VAL A 302 -2.65 13.96 -3.70
C VAL A 302 -3.10 13.58 -2.30
N LEU A 303 -4.42 13.51 -2.12
CA LEU A 303 -5.04 12.96 -0.93
C LEU A 303 -6.03 11.88 -1.35
N HIS A 304 -5.77 10.63 -0.96
CA HIS A 304 -6.63 9.48 -1.22
C HIS A 304 -6.94 8.73 0.08
N VAL A 305 -8.00 7.94 0.03
CA VAL A 305 -8.34 6.90 1.03
C VAL A 305 -8.26 5.54 0.36
N ASP A 306 -8.61 4.46 1.06
CA ASP A 306 -8.64 3.13 0.46
C ASP A 306 -9.91 2.37 0.82
N ASN A 307 -9.92 1.65 1.94
CA ASN A 307 -10.97 0.70 2.26
C ASN A 307 -12.27 1.38 2.69
N ALA A 308 -13.36 0.83 2.21
CA ALA A 308 -14.71 1.15 2.68
C ALA A 308 -15.56 -0.13 2.75
N ASN A 309 -16.44 -0.17 3.72
CA ASN A 309 -17.32 -1.30 3.95
C ASN A 309 -18.66 -1.08 3.26
N PRO A 310 -18.97 -1.81 2.17
CA PRO A 310 -20.21 -1.59 1.44
C PRO A 310 -21.47 -1.90 2.25
N SER A 311 -21.43 -2.82 3.22
CA SER A 311 -22.59 -3.09 4.06
C SER A 311 -22.89 -1.94 5.03
N ILE A 312 -21.87 -1.26 5.54
CA ILE A 312 -22.06 -0.06 6.38
C ILE A 312 -22.73 1.05 5.58
N ILE A 313 -22.27 1.29 4.36
CA ILE A 313 -22.88 2.30 3.48
C ILE A 313 -24.34 1.93 3.18
N ALA A 314 -24.59 0.67 2.79
CA ALA A 314 -25.92 0.21 2.39
C ALA A 314 -26.95 0.28 3.53
N GLU A 315 -26.55 -0.07 4.73
CA GLU A 315 -27.43 -0.06 5.93
C GLU A 315 -27.54 1.32 6.59
N ASN A 316 -26.71 2.30 6.16
CA ASN A 316 -26.66 3.65 6.71
C ASN A 316 -26.54 4.70 5.58
N LEU A 317 -27.46 4.67 4.60
CA LEU A 317 -27.36 5.54 3.41
C LEU A 317 -27.35 7.03 3.76
N GLU A 318 -28.22 7.48 4.67
CA GLU A 318 -28.33 8.89 5.06
C GLU A 318 -27.07 9.40 5.78
N PRO A 319 -26.57 8.76 6.85
CA PRO A 319 -25.30 9.17 7.45
C PRO A 319 -24.10 9.07 6.49
N SER A 320 -24.09 8.06 5.61
CA SER A 320 -23.02 7.85 4.64
C SER A 320 -22.98 8.92 3.55
N GLU A 321 -24.12 9.54 3.21
CA GLU A 321 -24.20 10.59 2.19
C GLU A 321 -23.26 11.76 2.50
N GLN A 322 -23.27 12.26 3.72
CA GLN A 322 -22.45 13.40 4.11
C GLN A 322 -20.96 13.07 4.09
N ILE A 323 -20.60 11.85 4.51
CA ILE A 323 -19.22 11.38 4.41
C ILE A 323 -18.80 11.24 2.94
N THR A 324 -19.65 10.65 2.10
CA THR A 324 -19.35 10.51 0.66
C THR A 324 -19.16 11.87 -0.02
N LYS A 325 -20.01 12.84 0.28
CA LYS A 325 -19.87 14.23 -0.22
C LYS A 325 -18.56 14.87 0.26
N THR A 326 -18.18 14.66 1.51
CA THR A 326 -16.91 15.15 2.06
C THR A 326 -15.73 14.51 1.34
N LEU A 327 -15.75 13.20 1.13
CA LEU A 327 -14.72 12.50 0.36
C LEU A 327 -14.61 13.05 -1.07
N VAL A 328 -15.73 13.24 -1.76
CA VAL A 328 -15.74 13.80 -3.14
C VAL A 328 -15.15 15.21 -3.19
N ASN A 329 -15.37 16.03 -2.16
CA ASN A 329 -14.92 17.42 -2.11
C ASN A 329 -13.47 17.59 -1.67
N THR A 330 -12.95 16.66 -0.86
CA THR A 330 -11.60 16.76 -0.27
C THR A 330 -10.57 15.90 -0.98
N LEU A 331 -10.95 14.74 -1.50
CA LEU A 331 -10.02 13.83 -2.16
C LEU A 331 -9.64 14.34 -3.56
N THR A 332 -8.44 13.99 -3.96
CA THR A 332 -7.97 14.19 -5.33
C THR A 332 -8.71 13.23 -6.25
N ASP A 333 -9.13 13.69 -7.44
CA ASP A 333 -9.83 12.85 -8.42
C ASP A 333 -9.02 11.61 -8.81
N GLY A 334 -9.74 10.56 -9.21
CA GLY A 334 -9.19 9.22 -9.35
C GLY A 334 -9.13 8.43 -8.05
N ALA A 335 -9.72 8.96 -6.98
CA ALA A 335 -9.83 8.28 -5.69
C ALA A 335 -10.70 7.02 -5.76
N VAL A 336 -10.40 6.06 -4.91
CA VAL A 336 -11.04 4.74 -4.88
C VAL A 336 -11.51 4.43 -3.48
N LEU A 337 -12.74 3.93 -3.37
CA LEU A 337 -13.23 3.22 -2.19
C LEU A 337 -13.16 1.72 -2.45
N SER A 338 -12.25 1.04 -1.82
CA SER A 338 -12.00 -0.39 -2.04
C SER A 338 -13.02 -1.22 -1.27
N PHE A 339 -13.99 -1.81 -1.97
CA PHE A 339 -15.06 -2.63 -1.40
C PHE A 339 -14.68 -4.09 -1.36
N GLY A 340 -14.82 -4.71 -0.19
CA GLY A 340 -14.68 -6.15 -0.01
C GLY A 340 -16.02 -6.86 -0.17
N LEU A 341 -16.29 -7.46 -1.32
CA LEU A 341 -17.35 -8.45 -1.52
C LEU A 341 -16.80 -9.86 -1.32
N GLU A 342 -15.65 -10.09 -1.88
CA GLU A 342 -14.87 -11.33 -1.95
C GLU A 342 -15.52 -12.42 -2.82
N SER A 343 -16.83 -12.61 -2.73
CA SER A 343 -17.61 -13.53 -3.55
C SER A 343 -19.09 -13.12 -3.66
N ALA A 344 -19.66 -13.30 -4.83
CA ALA A 344 -21.11 -13.16 -5.05
C ALA A 344 -21.90 -14.43 -4.70
N ASP A 345 -21.22 -15.51 -4.34
CA ASP A 345 -21.85 -16.81 -4.02
C ASP A 345 -22.29 -16.84 -2.55
N PRO A 346 -23.60 -16.97 -2.26
CA PRO A 346 -24.10 -17.04 -0.90
C PRO A 346 -23.49 -18.17 -0.07
N ALA A 347 -23.18 -19.33 -0.68
CA ALA A 347 -22.57 -20.46 0.01
C ALA A 347 -21.15 -20.13 0.48
N VAL A 348 -20.38 -19.42 -0.35
CA VAL A 348 -19.05 -18.92 0.03
C VAL A 348 -19.15 -17.84 1.09
N HIS A 349 -20.12 -16.95 0.96
CA HIS A 349 -20.40 -15.90 1.94
C HIS A 349 -20.60 -16.49 3.33
N ASP A 350 -21.52 -17.47 3.47
CA ASP A 350 -21.85 -18.09 4.74
C ASP A 350 -20.69 -18.91 5.33
N ALA A 351 -19.99 -19.67 4.47
CA ALA A 351 -18.87 -20.51 4.90
C ALA A 351 -17.69 -19.69 5.47
N ASN A 352 -17.49 -18.46 5.01
CA ASN A 352 -16.34 -17.61 5.35
C ASN A 352 -16.70 -16.37 6.19
N TRP A 353 -17.97 -16.21 6.57
CA TRP A 353 -18.48 -15.05 7.32
C TRP A 353 -18.17 -13.71 6.61
N LEU A 354 -18.36 -13.69 5.30
CA LEU A 354 -18.07 -12.50 4.51
C LEU A 354 -18.95 -11.31 4.91
N ASN A 355 -18.48 -10.13 4.60
CA ASN A 355 -19.03 -8.90 5.14
C ASN A 355 -20.35 -8.49 4.50
N CYS A 356 -20.41 -8.47 3.16
CA CYS A 356 -21.60 -7.97 2.47
C CYS A 356 -22.13 -8.97 1.44
N ASN A 357 -23.44 -8.93 1.26
CA ASN A 357 -24.10 -9.62 0.16
C ASN A 357 -24.17 -8.76 -1.11
N THR A 358 -24.67 -9.33 -2.19
CA THR A 358 -24.72 -8.63 -3.49
C THR A 358 -25.70 -7.44 -3.50
N GLU A 359 -26.78 -7.49 -2.71
CA GLU A 359 -27.74 -6.38 -2.61
C GLU A 359 -27.13 -5.17 -1.91
N GLN A 360 -26.48 -5.40 -0.78
CA GLN A 360 -25.72 -4.36 -0.06
C GLN A 360 -24.63 -3.77 -0.92
N LEU A 361 -23.88 -4.63 -1.64
CA LEU A 361 -22.85 -4.16 -2.57
C LEU A 361 -23.42 -3.25 -3.64
N MET A 362 -24.50 -3.66 -4.30
CA MET A 362 -25.13 -2.86 -5.38
C MET A 362 -25.64 -1.53 -4.85
N ALA A 363 -26.24 -1.50 -3.66
CA ALA A 363 -26.68 -0.26 -3.01
C ALA A 363 -25.50 0.68 -2.76
N ALA A 364 -24.38 0.17 -2.23
CA ALA A 364 -23.18 0.96 -1.99
C ALA A 364 -22.54 1.47 -3.30
N ILE A 365 -22.47 0.63 -4.34
CA ILE A 365 -21.93 1.03 -5.65
C ILE A 365 -22.78 2.16 -6.26
N ARG A 366 -24.12 2.04 -6.23
CA ARG A 366 -25.03 3.10 -6.72
C ARG A 366 -24.83 4.39 -5.94
N HIS A 367 -24.74 4.29 -4.62
CA HIS A 367 -24.52 5.43 -3.74
C HIS A 367 -23.23 6.18 -4.09
N VAL A 368 -22.12 5.49 -4.20
CA VAL A 368 -20.83 6.15 -4.54
C VAL A 368 -20.83 6.69 -5.97
N ASN A 369 -21.44 5.99 -6.92
CA ASN A 369 -21.57 6.49 -8.30
C ASN A 369 -22.42 7.76 -8.37
N GLU A 370 -23.47 7.88 -7.57
CA GLU A 370 -24.34 9.06 -7.54
C GLU A 370 -23.55 10.33 -7.24
N TYR A 371 -22.67 10.29 -6.25
CA TYR A 371 -21.93 11.48 -5.80
C TYR A 371 -20.53 11.62 -6.43
N GLY A 372 -19.88 10.51 -6.82
CA GLY A 372 -18.47 10.51 -7.16
C GLY A 372 -18.12 10.34 -8.64
N ARG A 373 -19.09 10.05 -9.50
CA ARG A 373 -18.84 9.75 -10.93
C ARG A 373 -18.46 10.97 -11.79
N GLU A 374 -18.67 12.18 -11.30
CA GLU A 374 -18.27 13.39 -11.99
C GLU A 374 -16.75 13.41 -12.21
N ARG A 375 -16.31 13.79 -13.38
CA ARG A 375 -14.90 13.85 -13.75
C ARG A 375 -14.22 15.05 -13.11
N GLY A 376 -13.08 14.80 -12.49
CA GLY A 376 -12.25 15.82 -11.88
C GLY A 376 -11.18 16.39 -12.82
N PRO A 377 -10.42 17.39 -12.35
CA PRO A 377 -9.46 18.13 -13.17
C PRO A 377 -8.25 17.29 -13.63
N ARG A 378 -7.92 16.19 -12.96
CA ARG A 378 -6.81 15.29 -13.37
C ARG A 378 -7.20 14.29 -14.45
N GLY A 379 -8.47 14.23 -14.85
CA GLY A 379 -8.96 13.43 -15.96
C GLY A 379 -9.79 12.21 -15.59
N LEU A 380 -9.80 11.78 -14.34
CA LEU A 380 -10.59 10.66 -13.83
C LEU A 380 -11.84 11.14 -13.08
N PRO A 381 -12.85 10.28 -12.90
CA PRO A 381 -13.94 10.54 -11.95
C PRO A 381 -13.39 10.84 -10.55
N LYS A 382 -14.07 11.68 -9.80
CA LYS A 382 -13.64 12.15 -8.49
C LYS A 382 -13.47 11.00 -7.49
N LEU A 383 -14.50 10.15 -7.39
CA LEU A 383 -14.51 9.03 -6.44
C LEU A 383 -15.34 7.89 -7.02
N LEU A 384 -14.76 6.70 -7.10
CA LEU A 384 -15.48 5.50 -7.53
C LEU A 384 -15.17 4.31 -6.62
N PRO A 385 -16.09 3.33 -6.54
CA PRO A 385 -15.79 2.09 -5.86
C PRO A 385 -14.80 1.25 -6.66
N GLY A 386 -13.90 0.58 -5.96
CA GLY A 386 -13.16 -0.59 -6.43
C GLY A 386 -13.76 -1.85 -5.82
N LEU A 387 -13.58 -2.98 -6.46
CA LEU A 387 -14.14 -4.26 -6.01
C LEU A 387 -13.03 -5.29 -5.79
N ASN A 388 -13.07 -5.96 -4.65
CA ASN A 388 -12.19 -7.09 -4.36
C ASN A 388 -12.97 -8.40 -4.44
N LEU A 389 -12.38 -9.37 -5.15
CA LEU A 389 -12.82 -10.76 -5.22
C LEU A 389 -11.66 -11.66 -4.82
N ILE A 390 -11.97 -12.71 -4.05
CA ILE A 390 -10.98 -13.68 -3.56
C ILE A 390 -11.39 -15.08 -3.98
N ALA A 391 -10.50 -15.78 -4.67
CA ALA A 391 -10.65 -17.19 -5.01
C ALA A 391 -9.99 -18.09 -3.96
N GLY A 392 -10.50 -19.31 -3.80
CA GLY A 392 -9.99 -20.32 -2.86
C GLY A 392 -10.65 -20.28 -1.50
N LEU A 393 -11.69 -19.47 -1.32
CA LEU A 393 -12.49 -19.44 -0.10
C LEU A 393 -13.31 -20.74 0.05
N ASN A 394 -13.62 -21.12 1.28
CA ASN A 394 -14.40 -22.33 1.57
C ASN A 394 -15.79 -22.28 0.93
N GLY A 395 -16.20 -23.40 0.34
CA GLY A 395 -17.49 -23.52 -0.37
C GLY A 395 -17.47 -23.06 -1.83
N GLU A 396 -16.32 -22.57 -2.33
CA GLU A 396 -16.16 -22.14 -3.71
C GLU A 396 -16.27 -23.33 -4.68
N THR A 397 -16.96 -23.12 -5.79
CA THR A 397 -17.12 -24.05 -6.90
C THR A 397 -16.97 -23.31 -8.24
N GLU A 398 -17.02 -24.02 -9.36
CA GLU A 398 -17.06 -23.34 -10.67
C GLU A 398 -18.31 -22.47 -10.86
N ALA A 399 -19.42 -22.79 -10.18
CA ALA A 399 -20.61 -21.95 -10.18
C ALA A 399 -20.37 -20.59 -9.53
N THR A 400 -19.49 -20.51 -8.53
CA THR A 400 -19.09 -19.26 -7.88
C THR A 400 -18.52 -18.27 -8.89
N TYR A 401 -17.66 -18.69 -9.81
CA TYR A 401 -17.10 -17.82 -10.85
C TYR A 401 -18.17 -17.30 -11.82
N LYS A 402 -19.17 -18.13 -12.12
CA LYS A 402 -20.32 -17.70 -12.95
C LYS A 402 -21.18 -16.66 -12.22
N MET A 403 -21.39 -16.82 -10.91
CA MET A 403 -22.10 -15.83 -10.09
C MET A 403 -21.35 -14.52 -10.00
N ASN A 404 -20.04 -14.56 -9.78
CA ASN A 404 -19.19 -13.38 -9.76
C ASN A 404 -19.25 -12.62 -11.10
N LEU A 405 -19.14 -13.35 -12.22
CA LEU A 405 -19.20 -12.74 -13.55
C LEU A 405 -20.58 -12.17 -13.85
N LYS A 406 -21.66 -12.84 -13.44
CA LYS A 406 -23.02 -12.34 -13.58
C LYS A 406 -23.23 -11.00 -12.85
N LEU A 407 -22.71 -10.89 -11.63
CA LEU A 407 -22.75 -9.64 -10.86
C LEU A 407 -21.98 -8.52 -11.57
N LEU A 408 -20.75 -8.79 -12.03
CA LEU A 408 -19.94 -7.80 -12.74
C LEU A 408 -20.62 -7.32 -14.04
N ARG A 409 -21.27 -8.23 -14.77
CA ARG A 409 -22.08 -7.89 -15.96
C ARG A 409 -23.28 -7.01 -15.60
N ALA A 410 -23.96 -7.31 -14.50
CA ALA A 410 -25.09 -6.49 -14.04
C ALA A 410 -24.64 -5.06 -13.69
N ILE A 411 -23.50 -4.90 -13.00
CA ILE A 411 -22.92 -3.59 -12.71
C ILE A 411 -22.63 -2.81 -14.00
N LEU A 412 -22.02 -3.47 -14.98
CA LEU A 412 -21.70 -2.87 -16.27
C LEU A 412 -22.95 -2.47 -17.06
N GLN A 413 -23.97 -3.36 -17.09
CA GLN A 413 -25.24 -3.15 -17.80
C GLN A 413 -26.07 -2.02 -17.20
N GLU A 414 -26.02 -1.83 -15.88
CA GLU A 414 -26.68 -0.73 -15.18
C GLU A 414 -26.00 0.63 -15.44
N GLY A 415 -24.87 0.65 -16.12
CA GLY A 415 -24.10 1.87 -16.39
C GLY A 415 -23.29 2.38 -15.21
N LEU A 416 -23.14 1.58 -14.18
CA LEU A 416 -22.33 1.90 -13.02
C LEU A 416 -20.84 1.75 -13.34
N MET A 417 -20.02 2.57 -12.69
CA MET A 417 -18.58 2.56 -12.87
C MET A 417 -17.88 1.98 -11.65
N LEU A 418 -16.89 1.13 -11.91
CA LEU A 418 -15.91 0.66 -10.96
C LEU A 418 -14.53 1.19 -11.36
N ARG A 419 -13.80 1.70 -10.39
CA ARG A 419 -12.45 2.20 -10.64
C ARG A 419 -11.47 1.07 -10.88
N ARG A 420 -11.67 -0.08 -10.23
CA ARG A 420 -10.80 -1.24 -10.28
C ARG A 420 -11.53 -2.51 -9.83
N ILE A 421 -11.12 -3.64 -10.41
CA ILE A 421 -11.51 -4.97 -9.96
C ILE A 421 -10.25 -5.76 -9.62
N ASN A 422 -10.08 -6.07 -8.34
CA ASN A 422 -9.03 -6.94 -7.84
C ASN A 422 -9.54 -8.38 -7.75
N ILE A 423 -8.82 -9.30 -8.37
CA ILE A 423 -9.07 -10.73 -8.26
C ILE A 423 -7.82 -11.36 -7.67
N ARG A 424 -7.93 -11.80 -6.43
CA ARG A 424 -6.82 -12.38 -5.65
C ARG A 424 -7.11 -13.83 -5.32
N GLN A 425 -6.11 -14.53 -4.80
CA GLN A 425 -6.25 -15.85 -4.20
C GLN A 425 -6.04 -15.72 -2.69
N VAL A 426 -6.81 -16.46 -1.90
CA VAL A 426 -6.53 -16.56 -0.48
C VAL A 426 -5.29 -17.43 -0.27
N GLU A 427 -4.48 -17.06 0.70
CA GLU A 427 -3.35 -17.85 1.18
C GLU A 427 -3.57 -18.24 2.64
N GLY A 428 -3.09 -19.42 3.01
CA GLY A 428 -3.13 -19.90 4.39
C GLY A 428 -3.77 -21.27 4.54
N VAL A 429 -3.58 -21.83 5.74
CA VAL A 429 -4.11 -23.14 6.10
C VAL A 429 -5.62 -23.07 6.32
N GLY A 430 -6.35 -24.04 5.80
CA GLY A 430 -7.80 -24.17 6.01
C GLY A 430 -8.67 -23.59 4.90
N PHE A 431 -8.05 -23.20 3.78
CA PHE A 431 -8.75 -22.78 2.55
C PHE A 431 -8.62 -23.83 1.44
N GLN A 432 -9.50 -23.76 0.44
CA GLN A 432 -9.49 -24.73 -0.65
C GLN A 432 -8.44 -24.37 -1.71
N GLU A 433 -7.99 -25.38 -2.44
CA GLU A 433 -7.21 -25.15 -3.64
C GLU A 433 -8.06 -24.50 -4.73
N VAL A 434 -7.47 -23.50 -5.39
CA VAL A 434 -8.11 -22.82 -6.52
C VAL A 434 -8.02 -23.71 -7.76
N PRO A 435 -9.16 -24.01 -8.42
CA PRO A 435 -9.16 -24.75 -9.68
C PRO A 435 -8.54 -23.90 -10.80
N LYS A 436 -7.24 -24.10 -11.05
CA LYS A 436 -6.39 -23.23 -11.89
C LYS A 436 -6.98 -22.90 -13.25
N LYS A 437 -7.59 -23.88 -13.93
CA LYS A 437 -8.20 -23.66 -15.26
C LYS A 437 -9.41 -22.74 -15.19
N ALA A 438 -10.36 -23.05 -14.31
CA ALA A 438 -11.58 -22.26 -14.13
C ALA A 438 -11.28 -20.84 -13.67
N PHE A 439 -10.37 -20.69 -12.71
CA PHE A 439 -9.92 -19.39 -12.23
C PHE A 439 -9.20 -18.57 -13.30
N SER A 440 -8.33 -19.19 -14.09
CA SER A 440 -7.65 -18.50 -15.20
C SER A 440 -8.64 -18.06 -16.28
N ALA A 441 -9.62 -18.92 -16.62
CA ALA A 441 -10.67 -18.60 -17.58
C ALA A 441 -11.55 -17.42 -17.06
N PHE A 442 -11.95 -17.47 -15.81
CA PHE A 442 -12.71 -16.39 -15.15
C PHE A 442 -11.95 -15.06 -15.22
N LYS A 443 -10.67 -15.02 -14.81
CA LYS A 443 -9.86 -13.80 -14.90
C LYS A 443 -9.77 -13.27 -16.33
N LYS A 444 -9.53 -14.16 -17.30
CA LYS A 444 -9.43 -13.76 -18.70
C LYS A 444 -10.74 -13.15 -19.21
N GLU A 445 -11.88 -13.76 -18.85
CA GLU A 445 -13.19 -13.26 -19.25
C GLU A 445 -13.50 -11.91 -18.59
N VAL A 446 -13.24 -11.74 -17.30
CA VAL A 446 -13.40 -10.44 -16.62
C VAL A 446 -12.55 -9.36 -17.29
N ARG A 447 -11.28 -9.66 -17.62
CA ARG A 447 -10.40 -8.70 -18.31
C ARG A 447 -10.95 -8.27 -19.67
N ALA A 448 -11.46 -9.23 -20.45
CA ALA A 448 -11.96 -8.96 -21.79
C ALA A 448 -13.34 -8.28 -21.80
N THR A 449 -14.25 -8.71 -20.94
CA THR A 449 -15.68 -8.32 -21.05
C THR A 449 -16.13 -7.27 -20.02
N ILE A 450 -15.33 -7.06 -18.96
CA ILE A 450 -15.66 -6.10 -17.90
C ILE A 450 -14.60 -4.99 -17.80
N ASP A 451 -13.32 -5.34 -17.61
CA ASP A 451 -12.29 -4.32 -17.38
C ASP A 451 -12.09 -3.41 -18.59
N THR A 452 -12.07 -3.97 -19.80
CA THR A 452 -11.87 -3.16 -21.02
C THR A 452 -13.01 -2.15 -21.25
N PRO A 453 -14.30 -2.54 -21.27
CA PRO A 453 -15.39 -1.58 -21.40
C PRO A 453 -15.43 -0.58 -20.24
N MET A 454 -15.06 -1.02 -19.03
CA MET A 454 -15.00 -0.13 -17.87
C MET A 454 -13.92 0.93 -18.03
N LEU A 455 -12.73 0.55 -18.50
CA LEU A 455 -11.62 1.47 -18.75
C LEU A 455 -11.98 2.50 -19.84
N GLU A 456 -12.70 2.08 -20.87
CA GLU A 456 -13.19 2.99 -21.92
C GLU A 456 -14.16 4.05 -21.36
N ARG A 457 -14.99 3.69 -20.38
CA ARG A 457 -15.86 4.64 -19.66
C ARG A 457 -15.07 5.55 -18.72
N LEU A 458 -14.08 5.02 -18.02
CA LEU A 458 -13.25 5.77 -17.09
C LEU A 458 -12.40 6.82 -17.80
N LEU A 459 -11.81 6.45 -18.92
CA LEU A 459 -10.93 7.31 -19.71
C LEU A 459 -11.27 7.23 -21.20
N PRO A 460 -12.36 7.89 -21.64
CA PRO A 460 -12.70 7.97 -23.06
C PRO A 460 -11.54 8.55 -23.89
N VAL A 461 -11.42 8.12 -25.13
CA VAL A 461 -10.50 8.74 -26.09
C VAL A 461 -10.73 10.25 -26.14
N GLY A 462 -9.66 11.04 -26.13
CA GLY A 462 -9.71 12.50 -26.05
C GLY A 462 -9.65 13.06 -24.62
N THR A 463 -9.68 12.21 -23.59
CA THR A 463 -9.48 12.65 -22.20
C THR A 463 -8.01 13.04 -21.98
N ILE A 464 -7.76 14.14 -21.28
CA ILE A 464 -6.41 14.50 -20.81
C ILE A 464 -6.23 13.95 -19.40
N LEU A 465 -5.30 13.01 -19.26
CA LEU A 465 -4.87 12.49 -17.97
C LEU A 465 -3.66 13.32 -17.50
N ARG A 466 -3.80 14.04 -16.40
CA ARG A 466 -2.77 14.97 -15.91
C ARG A 466 -1.85 14.31 -14.90
N ASN A 467 -0.63 14.85 -14.80
CA ASN A 467 0.35 14.47 -13.78
C ASN A 467 0.71 12.98 -13.84
N VAL A 468 1.03 12.48 -15.03
CA VAL A 468 1.54 11.12 -15.22
C VAL A 468 3.03 11.10 -14.92
N TRP A 469 3.44 10.28 -13.98
CA TRP A 469 4.82 10.03 -13.61
C TRP A 469 5.41 8.91 -14.46
N TRP A 470 6.50 9.17 -15.15
CA TRP A 470 7.18 8.23 -16.04
C TRP A 470 8.22 7.41 -15.29
N GLU A 471 8.05 6.09 -15.24
CA GLU A 471 8.81 5.21 -14.37
C GLU A 471 9.73 4.22 -15.09
N SER A 472 9.37 3.78 -16.28
CA SER A 472 10.11 2.75 -16.98
C SER A 472 10.02 2.90 -18.49
N SER A 473 11.08 2.47 -19.18
CA SER A 473 11.07 2.37 -20.61
C SER A 473 11.12 0.91 -21.08
N GLY A 474 10.56 0.67 -22.25
CA GLY A 474 10.62 -0.65 -22.90
C GLY A 474 12.03 -1.12 -23.24
N ASP A 475 12.99 -0.21 -23.29
CA ASP A 475 14.39 -0.46 -23.62
C ASP A 475 15.23 -0.97 -22.43
N ARG A 476 14.61 -1.20 -21.29
CA ARG A 476 15.24 -1.71 -20.06
C ARG A 476 16.32 -0.84 -19.43
N ILE A 477 16.46 0.41 -19.85
CA ILE A 477 17.59 1.23 -19.42
C ILE A 477 17.11 2.43 -18.62
N ARG A 478 17.05 2.27 -17.30
CA ARG A 478 17.11 3.45 -16.42
C ARG A 478 18.56 3.83 -16.17
N LEU A 479 19.22 3.08 -15.39
CA LEU A 479 20.65 3.13 -15.14
C LEU A 479 21.15 1.70 -15.26
N PRO A 480 22.43 1.47 -15.63
CA PRO A 480 22.99 0.12 -15.64
C PRO A 480 22.71 -0.66 -14.35
N GLU A 481 22.69 0.04 -13.22
CA GLU A 481 22.45 -0.54 -11.90
C GLU A 481 20.97 -0.91 -11.67
N GLN A 482 20.03 -0.30 -12.38
CA GLN A 482 18.57 -0.56 -12.23
C GLN A 482 18.08 -1.66 -13.19
N VAL A 483 18.81 -1.95 -14.24
CA VAL A 483 18.49 -2.94 -15.28
C VAL A 483 18.30 -4.34 -14.68
N GLU A 484 18.95 -4.62 -13.57
CA GLU A 484 18.96 -5.93 -12.95
C GLU A 484 17.99 -6.07 -11.78
N ASN A 485 17.23 -5.02 -11.42
CA ASN A 485 16.21 -5.13 -10.38
C ASN A 485 15.10 -6.10 -10.84
N PRO A 486 14.79 -7.19 -10.08
CA PRO A 486 13.75 -8.16 -10.45
C PRO A 486 12.37 -7.55 -10.69
N SER A 487 12.03 -6.46 -10.03
CA SER A 487 10.78 -5.73 -10.26
C SER A 487 10.72 -5.06 -11.64
N TYR A 488 11.84 -4.72 -12.23
CA TYR A 488 11.90 -4.20 -13.60
C TYR A 488 11.87 -5.29 -14.66
N ARG A 489 12.12 -6.54 -14.32
CA ARG A 489 11.93 -7.67 -15.27
C ARG A 489 10.48 -7.80 -15.70
N ASP A 490 9.54 -7.44 -14.86
CA ASP A 490 8.13 -7.44 -15.20
C ASP A 490 7.73 -6.26 -16.11
N ALA A 491 8.36 -5.11 -15.98
CA ALA A 491 8.22 -4.02 -16.93
C ALA A 491 8.69 -4.44 -18.35
N SER A 492 9.70 -5.30 -18.44
CA SER A 492 10.16 -5.85 -19.72
C SER A 492 9.16 -6.77 -20.43
N ARG A 493 8.17 -7.31 -19.73
CA ARG A 493 7.08 -8.09 -20.35
C ARG A 493 6.08 -7.22 -21.10
N TYR A 494 6.01 -5.94 -20.74
CA TYR A 494 5.14 -4.96 -21.37
C TYR A 494 5.89 -4.07 -22.36
N GLY A 495 7.23 -4.12 -22.32
CA GLY A 495 8.09 -3.27 -23.13
C GLY A 495 8.32 -3.83 -24.53
N ARG A 496 7.89 -3.05 -25.52
CA ARG A 496 8.52 -3.08 -26.84
C ARG A 496 9.58 -1.96 -26.88
N PRO A 497 10.66 -2.09 -27.66
CA PRO A 497 11.59 -1.00 -27.84
C PRO A 497 10.88 0.31 -28.21
N GLY A 498 11.25 1.42 -27.58
CA GLY A 498 10.65 2.72 -27.83
C GLY A 498 9.35 3.04 -27.06
N ILE A 499 8.91 2.17 -26.12
CA ILE A 499 7.74 2.44 -25.29
C ILE A 499 8.18 2.94 -23.90
N THR A 500 7.56 4.02 -23.43
CA THR A 500 7.70 4.50 -22.06
C THR A 500 6.41 4.26 -21.28
N PHE A 501 6.54 3.75 -20.05
CA PHE A 501 5.42 3.50 -19.15
C PHE A 501 5.45 4.47 -17.97
N GLY A 502 4.26 4.93 -17.61
CA GLY A 502 4.04 5.79 -16.46
C GLY A 502 2.71 5.51 -15.81
N ARG A 503 2.45 6.24 -14.76
CA ARG A 503 1.17 6.21 -14.04
C ARG A 503 0.90 7.53 -13.34
N GLN A 504 -0.35 7.86 -13.20
CA GLN A 504 -0.76 8.98 -12.37
C GLN A 504 -0.52 8.63 -10.89
N ILE A 505 0.08 9.55 -10.14
CA ILE A 505 0.34 9.34 -8.71
C ILE A 505 -0.99 9.27 -7.96
N GLY A 506 -1.14 8.29 -7.09
CA GLY A 506 -2.32 8.09 -6.26
C GLY A 506 -2.62 6.62 -5.99
N ALA A 507 -3.71 6.36 -5.28
CA ALA A 507 -4.17 5.01 -5.00
C ALA A 507 -4.65 4.32 -6.29
N TYR A 508 -4.21 3.09 -6.50
CA TYR A 508 -4.58 2.25 -7.66
C TYR A 508 -4.40 2.94 -9.02
N PRO A 509 -3.20 3.38 -9.35
CA PRO A 509 -2.95 4.11 -10.58
C PRO A 509 -3.23 3.27 -11.82
N ILE A 510 -3.64 3.94 -12.90
CA ILE A 510 -3.75 3.36 -14.23
C ILE A 510 -2.39 3.43 -14.90
N LEU A 511 -1.95 2.30 -15.49
CA LEU A 511 -0.73 2.24 -16.27
C LEU A 511 -0.94 2.94 -17.62
N VAL A 512 -0.05 3.86 -17.97
CA VAL A 512 -0.06 4.60 -19.22
C VAL A 512 1.15 4.21 -20.04
N GLY A 513 0.98 3.90 -21.32
CA GLY A 513 2.05 3.62 -22.25
C GLY A 513 2.07 4.61 -23.42
N VAL A 514 3.24 5.12 -23.78
CA VAL A 514 3.44 5.93 -24.97
C VAL A 514 4.44 5.26 -25.92
N PRO A 515 4.24 5.34 -27.25
CA PRO A 515 5.07 4.65 -28.23
C PRO A 515 6.37 5.40 -28.57
N TYR A 516 6.89 6.17 -27.62
CA TYR A 516 8.14 6.93 -27.77
C TYR A 516 8.84 7.08 -26.42
N GLN A 517 10.08 7.54 -26.44
CA GLN A 517 10.84 7.75 -25.22
C GLN A 517 10.48 9.08 -24.57
N ILE A 518 10.22 9.02 -23.27
CA ILE A 518 10.09 10.18 -22.40
C ILE A 518 11.15 10.05 -21.31
N PRO A 519 11.78 11.16 -20.88
CA PRO A 519 12.70 11.14 -19.74
C PRO A 519 12.04 10.53 -18.52
N LEU A 520 12.70 9.54 -17.92
CA LEU A 520 12.20 8.87 -16.73
C LEU A 520 12.31 9.78 -15.51
N GLU A 521 11.46 9.51 -14.50
CA GLU A 521 11.38 10.30 -13.27
C GLU A 521 11.00 11.77 -13.54
N THR A 522 10.19 11.96 -14.54
CA THR A 522 9.55 13.23 -14.91
C THR A 522 8.04 13.08 -14.93
N MET A 523 7.34 14.19 -14.98
CA MET A 523 5.88 14.23 -14.98
C MET A 523 5.38 15.02 -16.18
N SER A 524 4.32 14.53 -16.83
CA SER A 524 3.63 15.24 -17.91
C SER A 524 2.16 14.85 -18.01
N ASP A 525 1.41 15.63 -18.76
CA ASP A 525 0.04 15.32 -19.14
C ASP A 525 0.03 14.43 -20.38
N VAL A 526 -1.04 13.62 -20.52
CA VAL A 526 -1.20 12.65 -21.61
C VAL A 526 -2.60 12.72 -22.20
N LEU A 527 -2.67 12.73 -23.54
CA LEU A 527 -3.95 12.61 -24.25
C LEU A 527 -4.25 11.11 -24.47
N VAL A 528 -5.39 10.66 -24.01
CA VAL A 528 -5.85 9.29 -24.22
C VAL A 528 -6.20 9.07 -25.68
N THR A 529 -5.56 8.12 -26.35
CA THR A 529 -5.81 7.78 -27.77
C THR A 529 -6.26 6.34 -27.97
N GLY A 530 -6.14 5.49 -26.95
CA GLY A 530 -6.57 4.09 -27.01
C GLY A 530 -6.46 3.38 -25.67
N HIS A 531 -6.90 2.14 -25.64
CA HIS A 531 -6.98 1.32 -24.43
C HIS A 531 -6.36 -0.04 -24.62
N GLY A 532 -5.61 -0.48 -23.60
CA GLY A 532 -5.22 -1.86 -23.43
C GLY A 532 -6.25 -2.64 -22.60
N SER A 533 -5.95 -3.90 -22.35
CA SER A 533 -6.88 -4.79 -21.61
C SER A 533 -7.01 -4.50 -20.11
N ARG A 534 -6.11 -3.74 -19.51
CA ARG A 534 -6.11 -3.53 -18.05
C ARG A 534 -5.85 -2.11 -17.58
N SER A 535 -5.05 -1.38 -18.24
CA SER A 535 -4.64 -0.06 -17.76
C SER A 535 -3.62 0.61 -18.66
N VAL A 536 -3.40 0.14 -19.85
CA VAL A 536 -2.41 0.74 -20.75
C VAL A 536 -3.14 1.61 -21.73
N LEU A 537 -2.78 2.85 -21.76
CA LEU A 537 -3.24 3.81 -22.76
C LEU A 537 -2.08 4.13 -23.70
N TRP A 538 -2.39 4.19 -24.97
CA TRP A 538 -1.47 4.61 -25.99
C TRP A 538 -1.78 6.06 -26.36
N CYS A 539 -0.83 6.93 -26.20
CA CYS A 539 -0.97 8.36 -26.49
C CYS A 539 -0.06 8.79 -27.61
#